data_e0173a699ede6cb718dd29b13fc124db
#
_entry.id   e0173a699ede6cb718dd29b13fc124db
#
_cell.length_a   1.000
_cell.length_b   1.000
_cell.length_c   1.000
_cell.angle_alpha   90.00
_cell.angle_beta   90.00
_cell.angle_gamma   90.00
#
_symmetry.space_group_name_H-M   'P 1'
#
loop_
_entity.id
_entity.type
_entity.pdbx_description
1 polymer ?
#
loop_
_entity_poly.entity_id
_entity_poly.type
_entity_poly.pdbx_seq_one_letter_code
_entity_poly.pdbx_strand_id
1 'polypeptide(L)'
;MKIIEISPLVRRITADNGGVFTGGGTNTYLVGHQEITVIDPGPASTEHVENIAKICGEDIKQILVTHTHNDHSPGAKLLHQRTAAPVMGMYPLHKEMQDPTFKTKKELKHGDEINEAEYTLKVIHTPGHASNHLCFLLEEEKLIFTGDHIMDGSTVVIAPPD
;
A
#
# COMPACT_ATOMS: atom_id res chain seq x y z
N MET A 1 0.88 -15.97 -10.83
CA MET A 1 0.53 -14.59 -10.47
C MET A 1 -0.11 -13.89 -11.66
N LYS A 2 -1.17 -13.11 -11.45
CA LYS A 2 -1.88 -12.36 -12.49
C LYS A 2 -1.69 -10.86 -12.24
N ILE A 3 -1.22 -10.13 -13.26
CA ILE A 3 -1.18 -8.66 -13.27
C ILE A 3 -2.47 -8.20 -13.94
N ILE A 4 -3.15 -7.24 -13.35
CA ILE A 4 -4.38 -6.64 -13.88
C ILE A 4 -4.11 -5.16 -14.12
N GLU A 5 -4.29 -4.71 -15.35
CA GLU A 5 -4.31 -3.29 -15.68
C GLU A 5 -5.66 -2.70 -15.24
N ILE A 6 -5.61 -1.72 -14.36
CA ILE A 6 -6.79 -1.00 -13.83
C ILE A 6 -7.05 0.23 -14.68
N SER A 7 -5.98 0.95 -15.03
CA SER A 7 -6.00 2.17 -15.82
C SER A 7 -4.63 2.35 -16.50
N PRO A 8 -4.45 3.37 -17.36
CA PRO A 8 -3.16 3.63 -18.01
C PRO A 8 -1.97 3.73 -17.04
N LEU A 9 -2.15 4.30 -15.85
CA LEU A 9 -1.06 4.44 -14.88
C LEU A 9 -1.08 3.39 -13.76
N VAL A 10 -2.13 2.56 -13.64
CA VAL A 10 -2.33 1.68 -12.49
C VAL A 10 -2.42 0.21 -12.87
N ARG A 11 -1.54 -0.59 -12.28
CA ARG A 11 -1.57 -2.05 -12.34
C ARG A 11 -1.81 -2.61 -10.93
N ARG A 12 -2.47 -3.76 -10.85
CA ARG A 12 -2.75 -4.46 -9.60
C ARG A 12 -2.20 -5.88 -9.62
N ILE A 13 -1.64 -6.28 -8.48
CA ILE A 13 -1.25 -7.64 -8.17
C ILE A 13 -1.92 -8.02 -6.87
N THR A 14 -2.45 -9.24 -6.76
CA THR A 14 -3.07 -9.73 -5.53
C THR A 14 -2.15 -10.74 -4.86
N ALA A 15 -1.90 -10.59 -3.57
CA ALA A 15 -1.14 -11.54 -2.76
C ALA A 15 -1.94 -12.83 -2.53
N ASP A 16 -1.24 -13.96 -2.38
CA ASP A 16 -1.86 -15.27 -2.09
C ASP A 16 -2.06 -15.44 -0.56
N ASN A 17 -2.88 -14.55 0.01
CA ASN A 17 -3.25 -14.56 1.42
C ASN A 17 -4.78 -14.48 1.59
N GLY A 18 -5.53 -15.07 0.65
CA GLY A 18 -6.99 -15.07 0.68
C GLY A 18 -7.55 -15.71 1.96
N GLY A 19 -8.59 -15.09 2.52
CA GLY A 19 -9.22 -15.53 3.78
C GLY A 19 -10.44 -14.71 4.16
N VAL A 20 -10.95 -14.97 5.37
CA VAL A 20 -12.17 -14.32 5.87
C VAL A 20 -12.03 -12.79 5.93
N PHE A 21 -10.84 -12.29 6.27
CA PHE A 21 -10.57 -10.86 6.40
C PHE A 21 -10.00 -10.23 5.12
N THR A 22 -9.35 -11.03 4.27
CA THR A 22 -8.64 -10.56 3.09
C THR A 22 -9.35 -10.90 1.77
N GLY A 23 -10.51 -11.57 1.86
CA GLY A 23 -11.26 -11.98 0.67
C GLY A 23 -10.43 -12.82 -0.29
N GLY A 24 -10.20 -12.35 -1.49
CA GLY A 24 -9.35 -12.99 -2.50
C GLY A 24 -7.85 -12.76 -2.32
N GLY A 25 -7.45 -12.04 -1.28
CA GLY A 25 -6.06 -11.62 -0.99
C GLY A 25 -5.89 -10.11 -1.07
N THR A 26 -4.84 -9.61 -0.40
CA THR A 26 -4.51 -8.18 -0.37
C THR A 26 -4.05 -7.69 -1.73
N ASN A 27 -4.57 -6.55 -2.14
CA ASN A 27 -4.23 -5.91 -3.41
C ASN A 27 -3.02 -4.98 -3.23
N THR A 28 -1.97 -5.25 -3.97
CA THR A 28 -0.82 -4.34 -4.16
C THR A 28 -1.02 -3.58 -5.46
N TYR A 29 -0.87 -2.26 -5.41
CA TYR A 29 -0.97 -1.42 -6.61
C TYR A 29 0.40 -0.88 -7.02
N LEU A 30 0.64 -0.83 -8.33
CA LEU A 30 1.82 -0.27 -8.96
C LEU A 30 1.36 0.96 -9.75
N VAL A 31 1.82 2.14 -9.36
CA VAL A 31 1.45 3.42 -9.98
C VAL A 31 2.64 3.95 -10.76
N GLY A 32 2.43 4.31 -12.02
CA GLY A 32 3.47 4.76 -12.95
C GLY A 32 4.21 3.64 -13.66
N HIS A 33 5.12 4.02 -14.56
CA HIS A 33 5.90 3.10 -15.40
C HIS A 33 7.41 3.27 -15.25
N GLN A 34 7.93 4.50 -15.18
CA GLN A 34 9.36 4.81 -15.05
C GLN A 34 9.76 5.12 -13.60
N GLU A 35 8.86 5.72 -12.84
CA GLU A 35 9.05 6.03 -11.42
C GLU A 35 7.89 5.40 -10.64
N ILE A 36 8.01 4.10 -10.36
CA ILE A 36 6.91 3.30 -9.82
C ILE A 36 6.76 3.52 -8.32
N THR A 37 5.56 3.93 -7.89
CA THR A 37 5.13 3.81 -6.51
C THR A 37 4.41 2.48 -6.29
N VAL A 38 4.87 1.70 -5.31
CA VAL A 38 4.21 0.49 -4.84
C VAL A 38 3.34 0.84 -3.63
N ILE A 39 2.04 0.58 -3.70
CA ILE A 39 1.10 0.79 -2.58
C ILE A 39 0.70 -0.56 -2.00
N ASP A 40 0.80 -0.71 -0.69
CA ASP A 40 0.49 -1.92 0.09
C ASP A 40 1.17 -3.18 -0.46
N PRO A 41 2.47 -3.37 -0.22
CA PRO A 41 3.20 -4.54 -0.69
C PRO A 41 2.78 -5.85 -0.02
N GLY A 42 1.73 -5.83 0.79
CA GLY A 42 1.05 -6.99 1.33
C GLY A 42 1.70 -7.62 2.55
N PRO A 43 1.38 -8.90 2.82
CA PRO A 43 1.91 -9.63 3.96
C PRO A 43 3.41 -9.92 3.82
N ALA A 44 4.03 -10.49 4.87
CA ALA A 44 5.43 -10.93 4.86
C ALA A 44 5.63 -12.16 3.96
N SER A 45 5.27 -12.05 2.69
CA SER A 45 5.43 -13.09 1.66
C SER A 45 6.62 -12.80 0.78
N THR A 46 7.68 -13.60 0.91
CA THR A 46 8.87 -13.50 0.04
C THR A 46 8.49 -13.66 -1.43
N GLU A 47 7.61 -14.60 -1.75
CA GLU A 47 7.16 -14.84 -3.12
C GLU A 47 6.46 -13.62 -3.70
N HIS A 48 5.53 -13.01 -2.96
CA HIS A 48 4.80 -11.83 -3.41
C HIS A 48 5.75 -10.64 -3.65
N VAL A 49 6.67 -10.41 -2.71
CA VAL A 49 7.68 -9.33 -2.81
C VAL A 49 8.63 -9.53 -3.99
N GLU A 50 9.12 -10.76 -4.23
CA GLU A 50 9.96 -11.05 -5.39
C GLU A 50 9.18 -10.89 -6.71
N ASN A 51 7.90 -11.19 -6.71
CA ASN A 51 7.03 -10.95 -7.86
C ASN A 51 6.89 -9.44 -8.16
N ILE A 52 6.68 -8.61 -7.13
CA ILE A 52 6.65 -7.14 -7.27
C ILE A 52 7.98 -6.66 -7.84
N ALA A 53 9.10 -7.05 -7.20
CA ALA A 53 10.42 -6.62 -7.62
C ALA A 53 10.76 -7.05 -9.05
N LYS A 54 10.35 -8.26 -9.47
CA LYS A 54 10.56 -8.75 -10.84
C LYS A 54 9.76 -7.96 -11.88
N ILE A 55 8.54 -7.53 -11.55
CA ILE A 55 7.68 -6.75 -12.46
C ILE A 55 8.19 -5.33 -12.62
N CYS A 56 8.60 -4.71 -11.52
CA CYS A 56 9.00 -3.30 -11.51
C CYS A 56 10.48 -3.09 -11.84
N GLY A 57 11.33 -4.11 -11.70
CA GLY A 57 12.77 -3.98 -11.92
C GLY A 57 13.40 -2.97 -10.95
N GLU A 58 14.21 -2.05 -11.50
CA GLU A 58 14.88 -0.99 -10.75
C GLU A 58 14.06 0.31 -10.65
N ASP A 59 12.86 0.32 -11.23
CA ASP A 59 12.03 1.52 -11.37
C ASP A 59 11.20 1.84 -10.10
N ILE A 60 11.32 1.04 -9.03
CA ILE A 60 10.62 1.31 -7.76
C ILE A 60 11.23 2.53 -7.08
N LYS A 61 10.49 3.63 -7.09
CA LYS A 61 10.89 4.90 -6.49
C LYS A 61 10.62 4.94 -5.00
N GLN A 62 9.47 4.41 -4.59
CA GLN A 62 9.01 4.40 -3.21
C GLN A 62 7.95 3.35 -2.94
N ILE A 63 7.75 3.08 -1.67
CA ILE A 63 6.77 2.14 -1.14
C ILE A 63 5.85 2.90 -0.20
N LEU A 64 4.55 2.91 -0.47
CA LEU A 64 3.52 3.51 0.38
C LEU A 64 2.74 2.42 1.10
N VAL A 65 2.36 2.71 2.34
CA VAL A 65 1.51 1.85 3.14
C VAL A 65 0.27 2.63 3.54
N THR A 66 -0.92 2.10 3.22
CA THR A 66 -2.20 2.74 3.61
C THR A 66 -2.37 2.70 5.12
N HIS A 67 -2.08 1.57 5.74
CA HIS A 67 -2.10 1.36 7.19
C HIS A 67 -1.22 0.16 7.57
N THR A 68 -0.97 -0.03 8.85
CA THR A 68 0.05 -0.98 9.31
C THR A 68 -0.49 -2.32 9.79
N HIS A 69 -1.65 -2.79 9.30
CA HIS A 69 -2.08 -4.16 9.54
C HIS A 69 -1.20 -5.20 8.83
N ASN A 70 -1.20 -6.43 9.37
CA ASN A 70 -0.25 -7.48 8.97
C ASN A 70 -0.45 -8.04 7.55
N ASP A 71 -1.51 -7.72 6.90
CA ASP A 71 -1.79 -8.07 5.51
C ASP A 71 -1.41 -6.97 4.51
N HIS A 72 -1.15 -5.72 4.95
CA HIS A 72 -0.77 -4.59 4.09
C HIS A 72 0.70 -4.19 4.18
N SER A 73 1.25 -4.13 5.39
CA SER A 73 2.51 -3.46 5.70
C SER A 73 3.77 -4.33 5.68
N PRO A 74 3.79 -5.58 6.17
CA PRO A 74 5.04 -6.32 6.39
C PRO A 74 5.89 -6.56 5.13
N GLY A 75 5.24 -6.65 3.98
CA GLY A 75 5.91 -6.71 2.68
C GLY A 75 6.80 -5.50 2.39
N ALA A 76 6.49 -4.33 2.98
CA ALA A 76 7.28 -3.11 2.78
C ALA A 76 8.72 -3.25 3.26
N LYS A 77 8.93 -3.90 4.42
CA LYS A 77 10.28 -4.19 4.93
C LYS A 77 11.06 -5.08 3.97
N LEU A 78 10.45 -6.15 3.48
CA LEU A 78 11.09 -7.09 2.56
C LEU A 78 11.39 -6.43 1.22
N LEU A 79 10.46 -5.65 0.69
CA LEU A 79 10.64 -4.95 -0.57
C LEU A 79 11.71 -3.86 -0.46
N HIS A 80 11.74 -3.11 0.66
CA HIS A 80 12.82 -2.17 0.95
C HIS A 80 14.20 -2.85 0.99
N GLN A 81 14.31 -3.99 1.67
CA GLN A 81 15.56 -4.76 1.71
C GLN A 81 16.01 -5.23 0.33
N ARG A 82 15.06 -5.54 -0.54
CA ARG A 82 15.32 -6.03 -1.89
C ARG A 82 15.68 -4.94 -2.90
N THR A 83 15.14 -3.70 -2.73
CA THR A 83 15.19 -2.64 -3.75
C THR A 83 15.84 -1.34 -3.25
N ALA A 84 16.04 -1.19 -1.95
CA ALA A 84 16.43 0.04 -1.27
C ALA A 84 15.41 1.20 -1.40
N ALA A 85 14.26 1.00 -2.04
CA ALA A 85 13.21 2.00 -2.17
C ALA A 85 12.70 2.45 -0.79
N PRO A 86 12.55 3.76 -0.53
CA PRO A 86 12.11 4.26 0.78
C PRO A 86 10.65 3.87 1.06
N VAL A 87 10.39 3.48 2.30
CA VAL A 87 9.03 3.23 2.82
C VAL A 87 8.47 4.53 3.37
N MET A 88 7.22 4.85 3.05
CA MET A 88 6.48 6.00 3.57
C MET A 88 5.07 5.57 4.02
N GLY A 89 4.57 6.18 5.08
CA GLY A 89 3.28 5.89 5.68
C GLY A 89 3.16 6.62 7.00
N MET A 90 2.14 6.31 7.80
CA MET A 90 1.88 6.92 9.10
C MET A 90 2.07 5.88 10.21
N TYR A 91 2.63 6.28 11.35
CA TYR A 91 2.69 5.42 12.53
C TYR A 91 1.32 5.32 13.21
N PRO A 92 0.92 4.12 13.68
CA PRO A 92 -0.33 3.94 14.40
C PRO A 92 -0.26 4.55 15.82
N LEU A 93 -1.40 4.98 16.34
CA LEU A 93 -1.52 5.45 17.73
C LEU A 93 -1.42 4.28 18.73
N HIS A 94 -1.95 3.13 18.35
CA HIS A 94 -1.93 1.89 19.13
C HIS A 94 -1.10 0.84 18.39
N LYS A 95 -0.46 -0.07 19.13
CA LYS A 95 0.45 -1.07 18.55
C LYS A 95 -0.18 -2.46 18.43
N GLU A 96 -1.31 -2.64 19.04
CA GLU A 96 -2.06 -3.88 18.99
C GLU A 96 -2.51 -4.15 17.55
N MET A 97 -2.33 -5.38 17.06
CA MET A 97 -2.66 -5.83 15.70
C MET A 97 -1.86 -5.16 14.56
N GLN A 98 -0.95 -4.26 14.89
CA GLN A 98 -0.12 -3.56 13.92
C GLN A 98 1.17 -4.32 13.58
N ASP A 99 1.72 -4.08 12.41
CA ASP A 99 3.02 -4.60 11.99
C ASP A 99 4.15 -4.02 12.85
N PRO A 100 4.80 -4.81 13.73
CA PRO A 100 5.87 -4.32 14.57
C PRO A 100 7.16 -4.04 13.77
N THR A 101 7.22 -4.45 12.52
CA THR A 101 8.39 -4.26 11.66
C THR A 101 8.34 -2.99 10.83
N PHE A 102 7.18 -2.29 10.80
CA PHE A 102 7.00 -1.06 10.05
C PHE A 102 7.99 0.01 10.50
N LYS A 103 8.73 0.52 9.52
CA LYS A 103 9.62 1.67 9.68
C LYS A 103 9.49 2.54 8.45
N THR A 104 9.21 3.80 8.67
CA THR A 104 9.11 4.78 7.58
C THR A 104 10.31 5.73 7.56
N LYS A 105 10.77 6.08 6.37
CA LYS A 105 11.76 7.15 6.15
C LYS A 105 11.10 8.53 6.25
N LYS A 106 9.84 8.65 5.84
CA LYS A 106 9.04 9.86 5.92
C LYS A 106 7.65 9.51 6.41
N GLU A 107 7.26 10.04 7.56
CA GLU A 107 5.90 9.95 8.03
C GLU A 107 5.00 10.87 7.21
N LEU A 108 3.97 10.29 6.59
CA LEU A 108 3.02 11.00 5.76
C LEU A 108 1.90 11.62 6.60
N LYS A 109 1.38 12.75 6.14
CA LYS A 109 0.27 13.49 6.79
C LYS A 109 -0.78 13.86 5.75
N HIS A 110 -1.99 14.13 6.23
CA HIS A 110 -3.06 14.66 5.40
C HIS A 110 -2.59 15.92 4.64
N GLY A 111 -2.81 15.93 3.33
CA GLY A 111 -2.42 17.02 2.45
C GLY A 111 -0.99 16.95 1.90
N ASP A 112 -0.18 15.96 2.32
CA ASP A 112 1.10 15.72 1.65
C ASP A 112 0.87 15.31 0.20
N GLU A 113 1.82 15.68 -0.66
CA GLU A 113 1.85 15.29 -2.07
C GLU A 113 3.13 14.51 -2.39
N ILE A 114 2.98 13.51 -3.24
CA ILE A 114 4.05 12.72 -3.81
C ILE A 114 4.01 12.98 -5.31
N ASN A 115 4.99 13.74 -5.80
CA ASN A 115 5.04 14.20 -7.18
C ASN A 115 6.14 13.44 -7.93
N GLU A 116 5.76 12.69 -8.93
CA GLU A 116 6.63 12.02 -9.88
C GLU A 116 6.37 12.55 -11.30
N ALA A 117 7.24 12.20 -12.24
CA ALA A 117 7.14 12.75 -13.60
C ALA A 117 5.81 12.41 -14.31
N GLU A 118 5.21 11.26 -13.99
CA GLU A 118 4.01 10.75 -14.66
C GLU A 118 2.72 11.01 -13.86
N TYR A 119 2.81 11.29 -12.55
CA TYR A 119 1.62 11.38 -11.68
C TYR A 119 1.88 12.12 -10.37
N THR A 120 0.78 12.53 -9.75
CA THR A 120 0.72 13.11 -8.40
C THR A 120 -0.21 12.28 -7.52
N LEU A 121 0.30 11.81 -6.37
CA LEU A 121 -0.51 11.17 -5.33
C LEU A 121 -0.71 12.13 -4.17
N LYS A 122 -1.97 12.46 -3.86
CA LYS A 122 -2.33 13.25 -2.66
C LYS A 122 -2.69 12.34 -1.50
N VAL A 123 -2.14 12.64 -0.33
CA VAL A 123 -2.35 11.88 0.90
C VAL A 123 -3.59 12.39 1.63
N ILE A 124 -4.51 11.49 1.93
CA ILE A 124 -5.75 11.78 2.67
C ILE A 124 -5.77 10.90 3.92
N HIS A 125 -5.68 11.50 5.10
CA HIS A 125 -5.81 10.75 6.35
C HIS A 125 -7.28 10.40 6.60
N THR A 126 -7.57 9.12 6.73
CA THR A 126 -8.91 8.54 6.84
C THR A 126 -8.99 7.56 8.01
N PRO A 127 -8.84 8.03 9.26
CA PRO A 127 -8.89 7.14 10.43
C PRO A 127 -10.28 6.52 10.57
N GLY A 128 -10.32 5.30 11.11
CA GLY A 128 -11.56 4.55 11.34
C GLY A 128 -11.30 3.06 11.43
N HIS A 129 -10.89 2.42 10.32
CA HIS A 129 -10.43 1.02 10.32
C HIS A 129 -9.11 0.88 11.08
N ALA A 130 -8.21 1.82 10.89
CA ALA A 130 -6.98 1.98 11.64
C ALA A 130 -6.72 3.46 11.90
N SER A 131 -6.10 3.81 13.04
CA SER A 131 -5.81 5.19 13.43
C SER A 131 -4.88 5.90 12.47
N ASN A 132 -4.00 5.15 11.81
CA ASN A 132 -3.00 5.62 10.85
C ASN A 132 -3.42 5.44 9.39
N HIS A 133 -4.70 5.15 9.12
CA HIS A 133 -5.15 4.85 7.77
C HIS A 133 -5.03 6.06 6.84
N LEU A 134 -4.42 5.83 5.67
CA LEU A 134 -4.25 6.78 4.57
C LEU A 134 -4.93 6.27 3.31
N CYS A 135 -5.65 7.14 2.62
CA CYS A 135 -6.01 6.96 1.23
C CYS A 135 -5.07 7.79 0.35
N PHE A 136 -4.85 7.35 -0.89
CA PHE A 136 -4.03 8.07 -1.86
C PHE A 136 -4.85 8.40 -3.11
N LEU A 137 -4.98 9.68 -3.44
CA LEU A 137 -5.67 10.16 -4.63
C LEU A 137 -4.67 10.37 -5.76
N LEU A 138 -4.82 9.62 -6.85
CA LEU A 138 -4.13 9.82 -8.11
C LEU A 138 -4.85 10.92 -8.91
N GLU A 139 -4.22 12.08 -9.04
CA GLU A 139 -4.89 13.27 -9.60
C GLU A 139 -5.17 13.15 -11.09
N GLU A 140 -4.25 12.58 -11.86
CA GLU A 140 -4.31 12.48 -13.31
C GLU A 140 -5.51 11.63 -13.79
N GLU A 141 -5.86 10.61 -13.02
CA GLU A 141 -6.93 9.68 -13.37
C GLU A 141 -8.16 9.80 -12.45
N LYS A 142 -8.12 10.69 -11.44
CA LYS A 142 -9.18 10.84 -10.43
C LYS A 142 -9.54 9.52 -9.77
N LEU A 143 -8.51 8.70 -9.51
CA LEU A 143 -8.61 7.38 -8.90
C LEU A 143 -8.10 7.47 -7.46
N ILE A 144 -8.79 6.81 -6.53
CA ILE A 144 -8.39 6.77 -5.13
C ILE A 144 -8.09 5.34 -4.68
N PHE A 145 -6.94 5.16 -4.04
CA PHE A 145 -6.57 3.93 -3.35
C PHE A 145 -7.09 4.02 -1.93
N THR A 146 -8.08 3.20 -1.61
CA THR A 146 -8.85 3.32 -0.37
C THR A 146 -8.36 2.41 0.75
N GLY A 147 -7.42 1.50 0.49
CA GLY A 147 -7.06 0.46 1.46
C GLY A 147 -8.32 -0.19 2.03
N ASP A 148 -8.36 -0.33 3.35
CA ASP A 148 -9.51 -0.90 4.06
C ASP A 148 -10.52 0.15 4.56
N HIS A 149 -10.47 1.36 4.01
CA HIS A 149 -11.49 2.38 4.29
C HIS A 149 -12.79 2.15 3.50
N ILE A 150 -12.69 1.65 2.26
CA ILE A 150 -13.82 1.23 1.42
C ILE A 150 -13.46 -0.11 0.79
N MET A 151 -14.29 -1.13 1.05
CA MET A 151 -14.09 -2.49 0.55
C MET A 151 -15.21 -2.86 -0.42
N ASP A 152 -14.84 -3.53 -1.52
CA ASP A 152 -15.82 -4.04 -2.49
C ASP A 152 -16.52 -5.30 -1.95
N GLY A 153 -17.84 -5.27 -1.91
CA GLY A 153 -18.67 -6.40 -1.53
C GLY A 153 -18.61 -6.83 -0.05
N SER A 154 -17.96 -6.03 0.81
CA SER A 154 -17.81 -6.33 2.23
C SER A 154 -17.95 -5.09 3.10
N THR A 155 -18.10 -5.29 4.40
CA THR A 155 -18.06 -4.21 5.40
C THR A 155 -16.66 -4.07 5.96
N VAL A 156 -16.27 -2.83 6.27
CA VAL A 156 -15.02 -2.54 6.95
C VAL A 156 -15.07 -3.03 8.39
N VAL A 157 -14.02 -3.68 8.85
CA VAL A 157 -13.84 -4.04 10.27
C VAL A 157 -13.33 -2.83 11.02
N ILE A 158 -13.95 -2.52 12.17
CA ILE A 158 -13.49 -1.51 13.13
C ILE A 158 -13.31 -2.22 14.46
N ALA A 159 -12.08 -2.27 14.93
CA ALA A 159 -11.72 -2.97 16.16
C ALA A 159 -10.97 -2.03 17.13
N PRO A 160 -11.69 -1.37 18.05
CA PRO A 160 -11.02 -0.53 19.05
C PRO A 160 -9.95 -1.33 19.83
N PRO A 161 -8.86 -0.67 20.26
CA PRO A 161 -8.68 0.78 20.41
C PRO A 161 -8.10 1.50 19.18
N ASP A 162 -7.82 0.81 18.09
CA ASP A 162 -7.19 1.43 16.91
C ASP A 162 -8.23 1.99 15.90
#